data_5c1a84f4ed1ed842460fbfac151451e3
#
_entry.id   5c1a84f4ed1ed842460fbfac151451e3
#
_cell.length_a   1.000
_cell.length_b   1.000
_cell.length_c   1.000
_cell.angle_alpha   90.00
_cell.angle_beta   90.00
_cell.angle_gamma   90.00
#
_symmetry.space_group_name_H-M   'P 1'
#
loop_
_entity.id
_entity.type
_entity.pdbx_description
1 polymer ?
#
loop_
_entity_poly.entity_id
_entity_poly.type
_entity_poly.pdbx_seq_one_letter_code
_entity_poly.pdbx_strand_id
1 'polypeptide(L)'
;MMIANLARTVLLAAALAAVAPQHAEPESRPWSDILARAKGQTVYWNAWGGDERTNAFIAWVGDEVKRRYGVTVRQVKLTDTAEAVTRVVAEKSAGRSTNGSVDLIWINGPNFLAMKSQGLLHGPITQSLPNYRYVDTEHKRSNLIDFTVPIDGMAAPWRLAQFVYIHDSARHRLAEMPTSAPALLAFARANPGRVTHPTVRNFLGATFLKQALHDLLPDPSVLQQPATDASFGPVTAPLWAWYDQLRPTLWRAGREFPESGPAERQLMNDGAIDIHMAFDPAEAAVSIANQLLPPGARVFVMAKGTIGNTSFVAIPYNAAHKEGALVVADFLLEPATQARAQDPAWGGNLTVLDLAKVPAAQRGLFAPKAGMPGLPTNAELGAPLLEPHPSWMTRITAEWEKRYSR
;
A
#
# COMPACT_ATOMS: atom_id res chain seq x y z
N MET A 1 11.31 -84.61 11.96
CA MET A 1 12.06 -83.70 11.09
C MET A 1 11.24 -82.45 10.91
N MET A 2 11.53 -81.42 11.70
CA MET A 2 10.84 -80.12 11.66
C MET A 2 11.76 -79.09 10.99
N ILE A 3 11.30 -78.47 9.93
CA ILE A 3 12.00 -77.40 9.24
C ILE A 3 11.39 -76.09 9.69
N ALA A 4 12.18 -75.26 10.37
CA ALA A 4 11.81 -73.95 10.82
C ALA A 4 11.98 -72.88 9.71
N ASN A 5 10.92 -72.17 9.34
CA ASN A 5 10.98 -71.03 8.44
C ASN A 5 11.24 -69.76 9.25
N LEU A 6 12.38 -69.09 9.04
CA LEU A 6 12.69 -67.77 9.53
C LEU A 6 12.16 -66.74 8.55
N ALA A 7 11.11 -65.99 8.96
CA ALA A 7 10.66 -64.79 8.26
C ALA A 7 11.54 -63.59 8.65
N ARG A 8 12.29 -63.02 7.67
CA ARG A 8 13.02 -61.76 7.83
C ARG A 8 12.09 -60.59 7.56
N THR A 9 11.74 -59.88 8.61
CA THR A 9 11.03 -58.57 8.51
C THR A 9 12.05 -57.48 8.20
N VAL A 10 11.97 -56.91 7.00
CA VAL A 10 12.75 -55.71 6.63
C VAL A 10 11.97 -54.49 7.05
N LEU A 11 12.44 -53.78 8.07
CA LEU A 11 11.91 -52.44 8.44
C LEU A 11 12.51 -51.41 7.45
N LEU A 12 11.67 -50.86 6.57
CA LEU A 12 12.00 -49.66 5.81
C LEU A 12 11.76 -48.44 6.70
N ALA A 13 12.83 -47.83 7.22
CA ALA A 13 12.78 -46.53 7.87
C ALA A 13 12.74 -45.47 6.77
N ALA A 14 11.58 -44.88 6.53
CA ALA A 14 11.42 -43.69 5.68
C ALA A 14 11.94 -42.47 6.46
N ALA A 15 13.14 -41.99 6.10
CA ALA A 15 13.67 -40.72 6.59
C ALA A 15 12.85 -39.58 5.92
N LEU A 16 11.91 -38.95 6.66
CA LEU A 16 11.38 -37.65 6.29
C LEU A 16 12.51 -36.63 6.47
N ALA A 17 13.17 -36.28 5.38
CA ALA A 17 14.01 -35.08 5.34
C ALA A 17 13.11 -33.86 5.45
N ALA A 18 13.11 -33.19 6.60
CA ALA A 18 12.53 -31.89 6.77
C ALA A 18 13.30 -30.92 5.85
N VAL A 19 12.67 -30.50 4.76
CA VAL A 19 13.19 -29.43 3.90
C VAL A 19 13.06 -28.15 4.74
N ALA A 20 14.15 -27.72 5.35
CA ALA A 20 14.23 -26.41 5.96
C ALA A 20 13.99 -25.35 4.87
N PRO A 21 13.26 -24.28 5.17
CA PRO A 21 13.10 -23.19 4.22
C PRO A 21 14.50 -22.66 3.86
N GLN A 22 14.90 -22.79 2.61
CA GLN A 22 16.10 -22.16 2.10
C GLN A 22 15.86 -20.66 2.16
N HIS A 23 16.45 -19.99 3.15
CA HIS A 23 16.60 -18.55 3.12
C HIS A 23 17.43 -18.23 1.88
N ALA A 24 16.85 -17.50 0.93
CA ALA A 24 17.60 -17.02 -0.21
C ALA A 24 18.79 -16.20 0.32
N GLU A 25 19.99 -16.52 -0.13
CA GLU A 25 21.16 -15.73 0.24
C GLU A 25 21.04 -14.33 -0.37
N PRO A 26 21.50 -13.28 0.37
CA PRO A 26 21.50 -11.93 -0.16
C PRO A 26 22.28 -11.85 -1.48
N GLU A 27 21.82 -11.01 -2.39
CA GLU A 27 22.55 -10.72 -3.63
C GLU A 27 23.96 -10.21 -3.27
N SER A 28 24.97 -11.01 -3.48
CA SER A 28 26.35 -10.73 -3.08
C SER A 28 27.16 -10.03 -4.17
N ARG A 29 26.58 -9.84 -5.38
CA ARG A 29 27.29 -9.23 -6.50
C ARG A 29 27.54 -7.74 -6.27
N PRO A 30 28.74 -7.22 -6.67
CA PRO A 30 28.98 -5.78 -6.67
C PRO A 30 27.93 -5.02 -7.48
N TRP A 31 27.56 -3.83 -7.03
CA TRP A 31 26.58 -2.99 -7.72
C TRP A 31 26.95 -2.67 -9.18
N SER A 32 28.26 -2.52 -9.45
CA SER A 32 28.78 -2.35 -10.83
C SER A 32 28.38 -3.49 -11.76
N ASP A 33 28.40 -4.73 -11.26
CA ASP A 33 28.03 -5.91 -12.05
C ASP A 33 26.52 -5.96 -12.29
N ILE A 34 25.73 -5.56 -11.28
CA ILE A 34 24.27 -5.42 -11.43
C ILE A 34 23.96 -4.39 -12.52
N LEU A 35 24.59 -3.21 -12.49
CA LEU A 35 24.44 -2.18 -13.52
C LEU A 35 24.83 -2.67 -14.92
N ALA A 36 25.95 -3.38 -15.03
CA ALA A 36 26.41 -3.89 -16.31
C ALA A 36 25.43 -4.90 -16.94
N ARG A 37 24.86 -5.79 -16.12
CA ARG A 37 23.86 -6.79 -16.53
C ARG A 37 22.48 -6.19 -16.80
N ALA A 38 22.10 -5.16 -16.05
CA ALA A 38 20.82 -4.46 -16.22
C ALA A 38 20.72 -3.71 -17.57
N LYS A 39 21.86 -3.27 -18.12
CA LYS A 39 21.91 -2.49 -19.35
C LYS A 39 21.26 -3.26 -20.51
N GLY A 40 20.28 -2.63 -21.17
CA GLY A 40 19.51 -3.21 -22.27
C GLY A 40 18.28 -4.00 -21.83
N GLN A 41 18.12 -4.29 -20.55
CA GLN A 41 16.93 -4.98 -20.04
C GLN A 41 15.67 -4.10 -20.13
N THR A 42 14.50 -4.76 -20.24
CA THR A 42 13.19 -4.11 -20.16
C THR A 42 12.46 -4.62 -18.93
N VAL A 43 12.24 -3.77 -17.96
CA VAL A 43 11.55 -4.07 -16.69
C VAL A 43 10.05 -3.83 -16.86
N TYR A 44 9.24 -4.87 -16.69
CA TYR A 44 7.79 -4.76 -16.63
C TYR A 44 7.36 -4.47 -15.17
N TRP A 45 7.11 -3.19 -14.90
CA TRP A 45 6.67 -2.75 -13.57
C TRP A 45 5.15 -2.82 -13.48
N ASN A 46 4.64 -3.82 -12.77
CA ASN A 46 3.23 -4.02 -12.49
C ASN A 46 2.82 -3.10 -11.33
N ALA A 47 2.07 -2.07 -11.62
CA ALA A 47 1.71 -1.02 -10.68
C ALA A 47 0.26 -0.56 -10.88
N TRP A 48 -0.41 -0.18 -9.80
CA TRP A 48 -1.74 0.44 -9.89
C TRP A 48 -1.75 1.64 -10.84
N GLY A 49 -2.71 1.65 -11.75
CA GLY A 49 -2.77 2.63 -12.84
C GLY A 49 -3.90 3.65 -12.73
N GLY A 50 -4.61 3.71 -11.60
CA GLY A 50 -5.82 4.52 -11.43
C GLY A 50 -5.59 6.02 -11.17
N ASP A 51 -4.34 6.50 -11.11
CA ASP A 51 -4.00 7.91 -10.93
C ASP A 51 -3.00 8.37 -11.99
N GLU A 52 -3.35 9.38 -12.79
CA GLU A 52 -2.52 9.86 -13.89
C GLU A 52 -1.20 10.51 -13.44
N ARG A 53 -1.14 11.09 -12.23
CA ARG A 53 0.08 11.68 -11.67
C ARG A 53 1.07 10.59 -11.28
N THR A 54 0.57 9.54 -10.63
CA THR A 54 1.38 8.34 -10.33
C THR A 54 1.89 7.70 -11.62
N ASN A 55 1.05 7.61 -12.66
CA ASN A 55 1.45 7.11 -13.97
C ASN A 55 2.53 8.00 -14.61
N ALA A 56 2.37 9.32 -14.53
CA ALA A 56 3.36 10.28 -15.03
C ALA A 56 4.69 10.19 -14.26
N PHE A 57 4.64 10.01 -12.93
CA PHE A 57 5.84 9.78 -12.12
C PHE A 57 6.56 8.49 -12.53
N ILE A 58 5.84 7.38 -12.72
CA ILE A 58 6.41 6.10 -13.18
C ILE A 58 7.03 6.25 -14.58
N ALA A 59 6.37 6.98 -15.49
CA ALA A 59 6.90 7.27 -16.82
C ALA A 59 8.20 8.06 -16.73
N TRP A 60 8.24 9.13 -15.91
CA TRP A 60 9.46 9.92 -15.67
C TRP A 60 10.59 9.07 -15.07
N VAL A 61 10.29 8.18 -14.10
CA VAL A 61 11.27 7.21 -13.58
C VAL A 61 11.84 6.37 -14.74
N GLY A 62 10.97 5.91 -15.64
CA GLY A 62 11.38 5.12 -16.80
C GLY A 62 12.33 5.88 -17.72
N ASP A 63 12.04 7.15 -18.02
CA ASP A 63 12.89 8.01 -18.86
C ASP A 63 14.26 8.25 -18.23
N GLU A 64 14.30 8.56 -16.92
CA GLU A 64 15.56 8.81 -16.20
C GLU A 64 16.41 7.53 -16.08
N VAL A 65 15.80 6.41 -15.73
CA VAL A 65 16.50 5.11 -15.62
C VAL A 65 17.03 4.68 -16.99
N LYS A 66 16.24 4.89 -18.07
CA LYS A 66 16.72 4.65 -19.43
C LYS A 66 17.91 5.51 -19.81
N ARG A 67 17.82 6.80 -19.53
CA ARG A 67 18.89 7.77 -19.85
C ARG A 67 20.18 7.48 -19.09
N ARG A 68 20.09 7.11 -17.80
CA ARG A 68 21.25 6.97 -16.90
C ARG A 68 21.86 5.57 -16.92
N TYR A 69 21.02 4.54 -17.03
CA TYR A 69 21.44 3.15 -16.86
C TYR A 69 21.17 2.26 -18.08
N GLY A 70 20.47 2.77 -19.09
CA GLY A 70 20.12 1.99 -20.28
C GLY A 70 19.06 0.93 -20.04
N VAL A 71 18.32 0.99 -18.91
CA VAL A 71 17.22 0.08 -18.58
C VAL A 71 15.90 0.71 -19.04
N THR A 72 15.09 -0.02 -19.79
CA THR A 72 13.75 0.42 -20.19
C THR A 72 12.73 0.01 -19.14
N VAL A 73 11.87 0.91 -18.69
CA VAL A 73 10.75 0.58 -17.78
C VAL A 73 9.44 0.64 -18.57
N ARG A 74 8.62 -0.39 -18.43
CA ARG A 74 7.26 -0.45 -18.97
C ARG A 74 6.28 -0.68 -17.84
N GLN A 75 5.46 0.32 -17.54
CA GLN A 75 4.37 0.14 -16.58
C GLN A 75 3.31 -0.80 -17.16
N VAL A 76 2.97 -1.85 -16.42
CA VAL A 76 1.76 -2.64 -16.62
C VAL A 76 0.73 -2.11 -15.63
N LYS A 77 -0.22 -1.32 -16.15
CA LYS A 77 -1.26 -0.68 -15.32
C LYS A 77 -2.21 -1.74 -14.81
N LEU A 78 -2.35 -1.83 -13.48
CA LEU A 78 -3.25 -2.76 -12.80
C LEU A 78 -4.44 -1.98 -12.23
N THR A 79 -5.60 -2.63 -12.17
CA THR A 79 -6.74 -2.16 -11.38
C THR A 79 -6.54 -2.55 -9.91
N ASP A 80 -6.00 -3.76 -9.67
CA ASP A 80 -5.62 -4.27 -8.35
C ASP A 80 -4.31 -5.06 -8.44
N THR A 81 -3.45 -4.94 -7.42
CA THR A 81 -2.18 -5.68 -7.33
C THR A 81 -2.38 -7.21 -7.32
N ALA A 82 -3.53 -7.70 -6.84
CA ALA A 82 -3.85 -9.13 -6.85
C ALA A 82 -3.79 -9.76 -8.24
N GLU A 83 -4.00 -8.99 -9.32
CA GLU A 83 -3.85 -9.46 -10.71
C GLU A 83 -2.41 -9.95 -10.99
N ALA A 84 -1.40 -9.18 -10.57
CA ALA A 84 0.00 -9.56 -10.73
C ALA A 84 0.37 -10.75 -9.82
N VAL A 85 -0.12 -10.77 -8.57
CA VAL A 85 0.09 -11.89 -7.64
C VAL A 85 -0.47 -13.18 -8.22
N THR A 86 -1.70 -13.16 -8.73
CA THR A 86 -2.35 -14.31 -9.37
C THR A 86 -1.53 -14.83 -10.54
N ARG A 87 -0.96 -13.93 -11.35
CA ARG A 87 -0.10 -14.30 -12.49
C ARG A 87 1.17 -15.00 -12.03
N VAL A 88 1.85 -14.49 -11.01
CA VAL A 88 3.07 -15.12 -10.45
C VAL A 88 2.76 -16.48 -9.84
N VAL A 89 1.62 -16.63 -9.13
CA VAL A 89 1.14 -17.92 -8.60
C VAL A 89 0.88 -18.92 -9.72
N ALA A 90 0.20 -18.50 -10.79
CA ALA A 90 -0.06 -19.37 -11.95
C ALA A 90 1.23 -19.81 -12.64
N GLU A 91 2.21 -18.90 -12.78
CA GLU A 91 3.53 -19.23 -13.33
C GLU A 91 4.27 -20.26 -12.47
N LYS A 92 4.21 -20.14 -11.14
CA LYS A 92 4.79 -21.14 -10.22
C LYS A 92 4.11 -22.49 -10.37
N SER A 93 2.79 -22.52 -10.44
CA SER A 93 2.01 -23.75 -10.63
C SER A 93 2.31 -24.43 -11.97
N ALA A 94 2.68 -23.65 -12.99
CA ALA A 94 3.13 -24.14 -14.30
C ALA A 94 4.62 -24.52 -14.33
N GLY A 95 5.33 -24.51 -13.18
CA GLY A 95 6.77 -24.84 -13.08
C GLY A 95 7.71 -23.78 -13.65
N ARG A 96 7.23 -22.55 -13.93
CA ARG A 96 8.05 -21.48 -14.49
C ARG A 96 8.90 -20.84 -13.40
N SER A 97 10.14 -21.31 -13.25
CA SER A 97 11.11 -20.80 -12.25
C SER A 97 11.95 -19.61 -12.73
N THR A 98 11.93 -19.31 -14.03
CA THR A 98 12.65 -18.21 -14.69
C THR A 98 11.81 -17.58 -15.79
N ASN A 99 12.22 -16.42 -16.30
CA ASN A 99 11.54 -15.70 -17.38
C ASN A 99 10.04 -15.48 -17.09
N GLY A 100 9.71 -15.10 -15.84
CA GLY A 100 8.38 -14.67 -15.46
C GLY A 100 7.97 -13.38 -16.19
N SER A 101 6.68 -13.13 -16.24
CA SER A 101 6.11 -11.96 -16.94
C SER A 101 6.04 -10.69 -16.08
N VAL A 102 6.40 -10.79 -14.80
CA VAL A 102 6.43 -9.68 -13.84
C VAL A 102 7.85 -9.49 -13.35
N ASP A 103 8.45 -8.31 -13.57
CA ASP A 103 9.80 -8.03 -13.12
C ASP A 103 9.83 -7.21 -11.83
N LEU A 104 8.92 -6.26 -11.70
CA LEU A 104 8.77 -5.42 -10.53
C LEU A 104 7.28 -5.27 -10.22
N ILE A 105 6.92 -5.31 -8.94
CA ILE A 105 5.54 -5.18 -8.49
C ILE A 105 5.44 -4.13 -7.39
N TRP A 106 4.52 -3.17 -7.52
CA TRP A 106 4.09 -2.33 -6.41
C TRP A 106 3.14 -3.13 -5.54
N ILE A 107 3.51 -3.36 -4.28
CA ILE A 107 2.84 -4.33 -3.43
C ILE A 107 2.67 -3.84 -1.99
N ASN A 108 1.55 -4.23 -1.37
CA ASN A 108 1.22 -3.98 0.04
C ASN A 108 0.28 -5.05 0.60
N GLY A 109 0.24 -5.14 1.91
CA GLY A 109 -0.79 -5.81 2.70
C GLY A 109 -1.01 -7.29 2.36
N PRO A 110 -2.25 -7.70 2.08
CA PRO A 110 -2.56 -9.11 1.80
C PRO A 110 -1.77 -9.68 0.63
N ASN A 111 -1.47 -8.86 -0.37
CA ASN A 111 -0.69 -9.26 -1.55
C ASN A 111 0.77 -9.57 -1.18
N PHE A 112 1.40 -8.71 -0.36
CA PHE A 112 2.76 -8.95 0.12
C PHE A 112 2.82 -10.20 1.00
N LEU A 113 1.90 -10.32 1.96
CA LEU A 113 1.80 -11.51 2.80
C LEU A 113 1.66 -12.79 1.97
N ALA A 114 0.79 -12.79 0.96
CA ALA A 114 0.56 -13.93 0.08
C ALA A 114 1.83 -14.32 -0.70
N MET A 115 2.53 -13.34 -1.28
CA MET A 115 3.77 -13.61 -2.01
C MET A 115 4.90 -14.07 -1.09
N LYS A 116 5.06 -13.44 0.08
CA LYS A 116 6.10 -13.81 1.04
C LYS A 116 5.88 -15.22 1.61
N SER A 117 4.67 -15.53 2.07
CA SER A 117 4.36 -16.83 2.70
C SER A 117 4.51 -18.02 1.73
N GLN A 118 4.32 -17.77 0.43
CA GLN A 118 4.45 -18.80 -0.61
C GLN A 118 5.86 -18.86 -1.25
N GLY A 119 6.82 -18.05 -0.77
CA GLY A 119 8.18 -18.00 -1.35
C GLY A 119 8.17 -17.52 -2.81
N LEU A 120 7.36 -16.49 -3.11
CA LEU A 120 7.21 -15.93 -4.46
C LEU A 120 8.05 -14.68 -4.68
N LEU A 121 8.86 -14.27 -3.71
CA LEU A 121 9.71 -13.09 -3.77
C LEU A 121 11.17 -13.46 -4.00
N HIS A 122 11.87 -12.66 -4.77
CA HIS A 122 13.33 -12.66 -4.90
C HIS A 122 13.91 -11.74 -3.83
N GLY A 123 14.94 -12.17 -3.14
CA GLY A 123 15.62 -11.35 -2.15
C GLY A 123 16.30 -12.17 -1.05
N PRO A 124 16.79 -11.50 0.00
CA PRO A 124 16.60 -10.07 0.33
C PRO A 124 17.27 -9.12 -0.66
N ILE A 125 16.55 -8.07 -1.09
CA ILE A 125 17.04 -7.10 -2.09
C ILE A 125 17.60 -5.82 -1.47
N THR A 126 17.13 -5.43 -0.29
CA THR A 126 17.47 -4.13 0.31
C THR A 126 18.97 -3.95 0.58
N GLN A 127 19.67 -5.03 0.87
CA GLN A 127 21.11 -5.03 1.12
C GLN A 127 21.93 -4.72 -0.14
N SER A 128 21.37 -4.97 -1.33
CA SER A 128 22.01 -4.74 -2.62
C SER A 128 21.80 -3.33 -3.16
N LEU A 129 20.89 -2.55 -2.56
CA LEU A 129 20.51 -1.22 -3.03
C LEU A 129 21.37 -0.14 -2.36
N PRO A 130 22.30 0.55 -3.09
CA PRO A 130 23.17 1.57 -2.52
C PRO A 130 22.41 2.70 -1.82
N ASN A 131 21.24 3.10 -2.32
CA ASN A 131 20.45 4.19 -1.78
C ASN A 131 19.59 3.78 -0.58
N TYR A 132 19.49 2.48 -0.26
CA TYR A 132 18.78 2.02 0.93
C TYR A 132 19.39 2.59 2.24
N ARG A 133 20.67 2.97 2.24
CA ARG A 133 21.35 3.66 3.35
C ARG A 133 20.66 4.94 3.80
N TYR A 134 19.87 5.57 2.94
CA TYR A 134 19.12 6.80 3.25
C TYR A 134 17.73 6.52 3.85
N VAL A 135 17.25 5.29 3.78
CA VAL A 135 15.93 4.93 4.29
C VAL A 135 15.90 5.12 5.82
N ASP A 136 14.80 5.71 6.30
CA ASP A 136 14.54 5.87 7.73
C ASP A 136 14.00 4.55 8.30
N THR A 137 14.88 3.77 8.89
CA THR A 137 14.54 2.50 9.53
C THR A 137 14.36 2.63 11.05
N GLU A 138 14.62 3.82 11.60
CA GLU A 138 14.58 4.07 13.04
C GLU A 138 13.28 4.76 13.47
N HIS A 139 12.89 5.83 12.77
CA HIS A 139 11.72 6.63 13.13
C HIS A 139 10.47 6.27 12.32
N LYS A 140 10.63 5.67 11.13
CA LYS A 140 9.55 5.23 10.25
C LYS A 140 9.48 3.71 10.17
N ARG A 141 9.02 3.09 11.25
CA ARG A 141 8.96 1.62 11.37
C ARG A 141 8.14 0.97 10.24
N SER A 142 7.19 1.68 9.65
CA SER A 142 6.43 1.22 8.49
C SER A 142 7.31 0.94 7.26
N ASN A 143 8.57 1.44 7.22
CA ASN A 143 9.52 1.09 6.16
C ASN A 143 10.09 -0.33 6.30
N LEU A 144 9.93 -0.96 7.47
CA LEU A 144 10.41 -2.32 7.77
C LEU A 144 9.28 -3.35 7.90
N ILE A 145 8.03 -2.87 7.92
CA ILE A 145 6.86 -3.70 8.23
C ILE A 145 5.74 -3.31 7.29
N ASP A 146 5.23 -4.27 6.51
CA ASP A 146 4.04 -4.08 5.71
C ASP A 146 2.83 -4.71 6.42
N PHE A 147 1.89 -3.88 6.88
CA PHE A 147 0.70 -4.34 7.62
C PHE A 147 1.04 -5.35 8.73
N THR A 148 1.95 -5.03 9.61
CA THR A 148 2.48 -5.89 10.68
C THR A 148 3.41 -7.04 10.23
N VAL A 149 3.52 -7.30 8.94
CA VAL A 149 4.40 -8.36 8.39
C VAL A 149 5.80 -7.78 8.15
N PRO A 150 6.85 -8.25 8.82
CA PRO A 150 8.22 -7.82 8.53
C PRO A 150 8.57 -8.01 7.06
N ILE A 151 9.23 -7.04 6.44
CA ILE A 151 9.62 -7.16 5.03
C ILE A 151 10.83 -8.08 4.83
N ASP A 152 11.67 -8.27 5.85
CA ASP A 152 12.90 -9.09 5.85
C ASP A 152 13.80 -8.81 4.63
N GLY A 153 13.84 -7.55 4.18
CA GLY A 153 14.58 -7.13 3.01
C GLY A 153 14.01 -7.59 1.66
N MET A 154 12.86 -8.27 1.62
CA MET A 154 12.24 -8.79 0.39
C MET A 154 11.55 -7.72 -0.46
N ALA A 155 11.39 -6.50 0.07
CA ALA A 155 10.77 -5.38 -0.62
C ALA A 155 11.48 -4.07 -0.26
N ALA A 156 11.52 -3.12 -1.18
CA ALA A 156 12.08 -1.79 -0.96
C ALA A 156 10.95 -0.77 -0.77
N PRO A 157 10.97 0.05 0.31
CA PRO A 157 10.00 1.11 0.50
C PRO A 157 10.26 2.20 -0.54
N TRP A 158 9.20 2.87 -1.06
CA TRP A 158 9.42 3.93 -2.03
C TRP A 158 8.57 5.18 -1.83
N ARG A 159 7.49 5.11 -1.06
CA ARG A 159 6.70 6.26 -0.61
C ARG A 159 5.91 5.95 0.65
N LEU A 160 5.63 6.97 1.45
CA LEU A 160 4.69 6.91 2.57
C LEU A 160 3.34 7.48 2.14
N ALA A 161 2.30 6.95 2.72
CA ALA A 161 0.94 7.41 2.53
C ALA A 161 0.21 7.46 3.88
N GLN A 162 -0.80 8.33 3.99
CA GLN A 162 -1.66 8.44 5.17
C GLN A 162 -3.09 8.71 4.72
N PHE A 163 -4.03 7.99 5.31
CA PHE A 163 -5.44 8.18 5.05
C PHE A 163 -5.89 9.54 5.57
N VAL A 164 -6.59 10.27 4.73
CA VAL A 164 -7.12 11.60 5.06
C VAL A 164 -8.55 11.73 4.57
N TYR A 165 -9.28 12.63 5.23
CA TYR A 165 -10.58 13.11 4.80
C TYR A 165 -10.41 14.52 4.23
N ILE A 166 -11.26 14.88 3.26
CA ILE A 166 -11.25 16.17 2.58
C ILE A 166 -12.67 16.74 2.62
N HIS A 167 -12.79 18.00 2.99
CA HIS A 167 -14.05 18.76 2.98
C HIS A 167 -13.89 20.07 2.20
N ASP A 168 -14.97 20.68 1.78
CA ASP A 168 -14.96 22.04 1.23
C ASP A 168 -15.25 23.07 2.34
N SER A 169 -14.25 23.91 2.65
CA SER A 169 -14.37 24.96 3.68
C SER A 169 -15.38 26.06 3.33
N ALA A 170 -15.80 26.16 2.06
CA ALA A 170 -16.90 27.09 1.67
C ALA A 170 -18.28 26.56 2.10
N ARG A 171 -18.40 25.26 2.35
CA ARG A 171 -19.65 24.60 2.76
C ARG A 171 -19.70 24.28 4.25
N HIS A 172 -18.58 23.83 4.81
CA HIS A 172 -18.46 23.40 6.20
C HIS A 172 -17.15 23.90 6.80
N ARG A 173 -17.21 24.49 7.98
CA ARG A 173 -16.01 24.87 8.72
C ARG A 173 -15.29 23.63 9.24
N LEU A 174 -13.99 23.67 9.39
CA LEU A 174 -13.19 22.56 9.92
C LEU A 174 -13.71 22.05 11.28
N ALA A 175 -14.14 22.96 12.16
CA ALA A 175 -14.69 22.60 13.48
C ALA A 175 -16.01 21.81 13.43
N GLU A 176 -16.68 21.76 12.28
CA GLU A 176 -17.91 21.00 12.05
C GLU A 176 -17.62 19.59 11.51
N MET A 177 -16.37 19.33 11.11
CA MET A 177 -16.00 18.06 10.55
C MET A 177 -15.90 16.95 11.61
N PRO A 178 -16.34 15.74 11.29
CA PRO A 178 -16.33 14.63 12.23
C PRO A 178 -14.88 14.14 12.47
N THR A 179 -14.50 14.06 13.74
CA THR A 179 -13.15 13.59 14.15
C THR A 179 -13.16 12.18 14.77
N SER A 180 -14.27 11.46 14.64
CA SER A 180 -14.42 10.07 15.10
C SER A 180 -15.51 9.34 14.32
N ALA A 181 -15.50 7.98 14.35
CA ALA A 181 -16.54 7.19 13.70
C ALA A 181 -17.97 7.49 14.26
N PRO A 182 -18.19 7.64 15.58
CA PRO A 182 -19.49 8.11 16.08
C PRO A 182 -19.87 9.52 15.60
N ALA A 183 -18.91 10.46 15.54
CA ALA A 183 -19.18 11.80 15.03
C ALA A 183 -19.50 11.79 13.52
N LEU A 184 -18.84 10.90 12.74
CA LEU A 184 -19.15 10.72 11.32
C LEU A 184 -20.58 10.21 11.11
N LEU A 185 -21.04 9.28 11.95
CA LEU A 185 -22.43 8.84 11.92
C LEU A 185 -23.41 9.99 12.25
N ALA A 186 -23.10 10.80 13.26
CA ALA A 186 -23.91 11.96 13.59
C ALA A 186 -23.95 12.99 12.45
N PHE A 187 -22.80 13.29 11.83
CA PHE A 187 -22.71 14.16 10.66
C PHE A 187 -23.54 13.61 9.48
N ALA A 188 -23.40 12.32 9.16
CA ALA A 188 -24.13 11.69 8.07
C ALA A 188 -25.65 11.67 8.28
N ARG A 189 -26.09 11.53 9.53
CA ARG A 189 -27.53 11.65 9.89
C ARG A 189 -28.07 13.08 9.75
N ALA A 190 -27.27 14.07 10.09
CA ALA A 190 -27.62 15.49 9.92
C ALA A 190 -27.58 15.91 8.44
N ASN A 191 -26.77 15.24 7.62
CA ASN A 191 -26.55 15.54 6.21
C ASN A 191 -26.76 14.26 5.35
N PRO A 192 -27.98 13.72 5.25
CA PRO A 192 -28.23 12.47 4.57
C PRO A 192 -27.88 12.54 3.08
N GLY A 193 -27.18 11.52 2.58
CA GLY A 193 -26.71 11.45 1.21
C GLY A 193 -25.42 12.23 0.93
N ARG A 194 -24.82 12.89 1.94
CA ARG A 194 -23.67 13.79 1.74
C ARG A 194 -22.32 13.13 2.06
N VAL A 195 -22.32 11.89 2.51
CA VAL A 195 -21.13 11.07 2.79
C VAL A 195 -21.21 9.78 1.98
N THR A 196 -20.09 9.30 1.51
CA THR A 196 -19.94 7.97 0.91
C THR A 196 -18.52 7.42 1.19
N HIS A 197 -18.19 6.27 0.65
CA HIS A 197 -16.85 5.72 0.55
C HIS A 197 -16.74 4.92 -0.75
N PRO A 198 -15.55 4.68 -1.31
CA PRO A 198 -15.40 3.78 -2.44
C PRO A 198 -15.82 2.36 -2.11
N THR A 199 -16.13 1.56 -3.14
CA THR A 199 -16.45 0.14 -2.93
C THR A 199 -15.36 -0.53 -2.11
N VAL A 200 -15.70 -1.51 -1.26
CA VAL A 200 -14.73 -2.15 -0.36
C VAL A 200 -13.72 -3.06 -1.08
N ARG A 201 -13.95 -3.38 -2.34
CA ARG A 201 -12.93 -4.00 -3.22
C ARG A 201 -11.80 -3.05 -3.54
N ASN A 202 -12.09 -1.75 -3.56
CA ASN A 202 -11.07 -0.74 -3.65
C ASN A 202 -10.35 -0.59 -2.30
N PHE A 203 -9.02 -0.48 -2.33
CA PHE A 203 -8.19 -0.32 -1.14
C PHE A 203 -8.67 0.81 -0.21
N LEU A 204 -9.11 1.93 -0.79
CA LEU A 204 -9.57 3.08 -0.03
C LEU A 204 -10.88 2.78 0.73
N GLY A 205 -11.83 2.07 0.12
CA GLY A 205 -13.06 1.64 0.79
C GLY A 205 -12.79 0.63 1.91
N ALA A 206 -11.89 -0.34 1.69
CA ALA A 206 -11.44 -1.24 2.75
C ALA A 206 -10.74 -0.49 3.89
N THR A 207 -9.96 0.55 3.56
CA THR A 207 -9.28 1.39 4.56
C THR A 207 -10.26 2.21 5.38
N PHE A 208 -11.33 2.72 4.78
CA PHE A 208 -12.40 3.39 5.52
C PHE A 208 -12.99 2.49 6.62
N LEU A 209 -13.26 1.23 6.32
CA LEU A 209 -13.77 0.27 7.32
C LEU A 209 -12.73 -0.05 8.40
N LYS A 210 -11.45 -0.22 8.03
CA LYS A 210 -10.35 -0.42 8.99
C LYS A 210 -10.19 0.79 9.91
N GLN A 211 -10.23 1.99 9.35
CA GLN A 211 -10.16 3.24 10.11
C GLN A 211 -11.31 3.37 11.10
N ALA A 212 -12.54 3.09 10.67
CA ALA A 212 -13.70 3.11 11.55
C ALA A 212 -13.57 2.06 12.67
N LEU A 213 -13.13 0.83 12.36
CA LEU A 213 -12.91 -0.20 13.36
C LEU A 213 -11.87 0.21 14.38
N HIS A 214 -10.74 0.78 13.93
CA HIS A 214 -9.68 1.27 14.80
C HIS A 214 -10.22 2.32 15.79
N ASP A 215 -11.07 3.22 15.32
CA ASP A 215 -11.64 4.28 16.16
C ASP A 215 -12.71 3.76 17.15
N LEU A 216 -13.49 2.76 16.75
CA LEU A 216 -14.57 2.17 17.55
C LEU A 216 -14.07 1.24 18.65
N LEU A 217 -12.85 0.71 18.54
CA LEU A 217 -12.29 -0.20 19.54
C LEU A 217 -11.74 0.57 20.75
N PRO A 218 -12.00 0.09 21.98
CA PRO A 218 -11.35 0.62 23.18
C PRO A 218 -9.84 0.40 23.16
N ASP A 219 -9.38 -0.78 22.70
CA ASP A 219 -7.98 -1.13 22.50
C ASP A 219 -7.78 -1.65 21.06
N PRO A 220 -7.29 -0.82 20.15
CA PRO A 220 -7.04 -1.23 18.77
C PRO A 220 -5.77 -2.09 18.60
N SER A 221 -4.98 -2.34 19.64
CA SER A 221 -3.77 -3.16 19.56
C SER A 221 -4.05 -4.60 19.10
N VAL A 222 -5.26 -5.09 19.35
CA VAL A 222 -5.74 -6.40 18.86
C VAL A 222 -5.65 -6.51 17.33
N LEU A 223 -5.75 -5.40 16.62
CA LEU A 223 -5.66 -5.37 15.17
C LEU A 223 -4.23 -5.63 14.64
N GLN A 224 -3.23 -5.56 15.51
CA GLN A 224 -1.84 -5.87 15.16
C GLN A 224 -1.56 -7.39 15.12
N GLN A 225 -2.50 -8.20 15.60
CA GLN A 225 -2.43 -9.67 15.54
C GLN A 225 -3.32 -10.21 14.41
N PRO A 226 -3.03 -11.42 13.87
CA PRO A 226 -3.89 -12.04 12.88
C PRO A 226 -5.34 -12.18 13.35
N ALA A 227 -6.30 -11.87 12.49
CA ALA A 227 -7.70 -12.17 12.71
C ALA A 227 -7.93 -13.69 12.65
N THR A 228 -8.42 -14.27 13.74
CA THR A 228 -8.80 -15.69 13.82
C THR A 228 -10.33 -15.84 13.75
N ASP A 229 -10.83 -17.05 13.60
CA ASP A 229 -12.28 -17.32 13.65
C ASP A 229 -12.87 -16.96 15.02
N ALA A 230 -12.10 -17.15 16.08
CA ALA A 230 -12.50 -16.80 17.43
C ALA A 230 -12.54 -15.28 17.68
N SER A 231 -11.56 -14.52 17.13
CA SER A 231 -11.43 -13.08 17.39
C SER A 231 -12.25 -12.21 16.44
N PHE A 232 -12.45 -12.64 15.19
CA PHE A 232 -13.03 -11.78 14.15
C PHE A 232 -14.43 -11.27 14.50
N GLY A 233 -15.35 -12.15 14.89
CA GLY A 233 -16.72 -11.79 15.24
C GLY A 233 -16.80 -10.76 16.37
N PRO A 234 -16.26 -11.06 17.57
CA PRO A 234 -16.28 -10.12 18.69
C PRO A 234 -15.61 -8.78 18.41
N VAL A 235 -14.44 -8.78 17.75
CA VAL A 235 -13.68 -7.54 17.45
C VAL A 235 -14.41 -6.67 16.44
N THR A 236 -15.05 -7.25 15.42
CA THR A 236 -15.74 -6.48 14.37
C THR A 236 -17.19 -6.15 14.69
N ALA A 237 -17.77 -6.70 15.77
CA ALA A 237 -19.16 -6.42 16.16
C ALA A 237 -19.48 -4.92 16.24
N PRO A 238 -18.66 -4.05 16.90
CA PRO A 238 -18.92 -2.62 16.95
C PRO A 238 -18.89 -1.94 15.58
N LEU A 239 -18.03 -2.42 14.64
CA LEU A 239 -18.00 -1.92 13.28
C LEU A 239 -19.32 -2.17 12.56
N TRP A 240 -19.85 -3.38 12.63
CA TRP A 240 -21.09 -3.74 11.94
C TRP A 240 -22.29 -3.02 12.54
N ALA A 241 -22.37 -2.93 13.86
CA ALA A 241 -23.42 -2.18 14.55
C ALA A 241 -23.42 -0.68 14.19
N TRP A 242 -22.26 -0.11 14.00
CA TRP A 242 -22.08 1.26 13.53
C TRP A 242 -22.42 1.40 12.03
N TYR A 243 -21.93 0.49 11.20
CA TYR A 243 -22.10 0.56 9.75
C TYR A 243 -23.56 0.32 9.33
N ASP A 244 -24.31 -0.56 10.01
CA ASP A 244 -25.74 -0.77 9.80
C ASP A 244 -26.55 0.55 10.00
N GLN A 245 -26.09 1.40 10.91
CA GLN A 245 -26.70 2.71 11.16
C GLN A 245 -26.23 3.78 10.18
N LEU A 246 -24.96 3.70 9.72
CA LEU A 246 -24.37 4.65 8.79
C LEU A 246 -24.92 4.43 7.38
N ARG A 247 -24.96 3.19 6.90
CA ARG A 247 -25.27 2.85 5.51
C ARG A 247 -26.51 3.54 4.94
N PRO A 248 -27.68 3.54 5.60
CA PRO A 248 -28.88 4.19 5.06
C PRO A 248 -28.76 5.73 4.94
N THR A 249 -27.78 6.35 5.59
CA THR A 249 -27.54 7.80 5.52
C THR A 249 -26.54 8.19 4.43
N LEU A 250 -25.84 7.20 3.84
CA LEU A 250 -24.85 7.45 2.81
C LEU A 250 -25.49 7.90 1.49
N TRP A 251 -24.65 8.42 0.60
CA TRP A 251 -25.03 8.74 -0.77
C TRP A 251 -25.79 7.56 -1.40
N ARG A 252 -26.91 7.88 -2.10
CA ARG A 252 -27.85 6.89 -2.64
C ARG A 252 -28.35 5.86 -1.62
N ALA A 253 -28.44 6.27 -0.35
CA ALA A 253 -28.83 5.42 0.76
C ALA A 253 -27.97 4.15 0.91
N GLY A 254 -26.68 4.24 0.57
CA GLY A 254 -25.71 3.13 0.65
C GLY A 254 -26.05 1.93 -0.22
N ARG A 255 -26.74 2.14 -1.34
CA ARG A 255 -27.05 1.10 -2.34
C ARG A 255 -26.04 1.07 -3.47
N GLU A 256 -25.36 2.17 -3.69
CA GLU A 256 -24.30 2.33 -4.67
C GLU A 256 -23.11 3.03 -4.05
N PHE A 257 -21.92 2.72 -4.56
CA PHE A 257 -20.64 3.25 -4.07
C PHE A 257 -19.77 3.61 -5.27
N PRO A 258 -18.98 4.71 -5.20
CA PRO A 258 -18.01 5.01 -6.24
C PRO A 258 -16.96 3.89 -6.36
N GLU A 259 -16.54 3.57 -7.57
CA GLU A 259 -15.61 2.47 -7.84
C GLU A 259 -14.18 2.76 -7.35
N SER A 260 -13.82 4.04 -7.16
CA SER A 260 -12.46 4.46 -6.83
C SER A 260 -12.43 5.82 -6.14
N GLY A 261 -11.27 6.18 -5.56
CA GLY A 261 -11.02 7.52 -5.02
C GLY A 261 -11.25 8.63 -6.07
N PRO A 262 -10.73 8.55 -7.29
CA PRO A 262 -11.06 9.52 -8.34
C PRO A 262 -12.55 9.66 -8.64
N ALA A 263 -13.31 8.57 -8.62
CA ALA A 263 -14.76 8.63 -8.81
C ALA A 263 -15.46 9.31 -7.62
N GLU A 264 -15.02 9.04 -6.38
CA GLU A 264 -15.50 9.73 -5.19
C GLU A 264 -15.14 11.22 -5.19
N ARG A 265 -13.91 11.58 -5.59
CA ARG A 265 -13.47 12.96 -5.77
C ARG A 265 -14.38 13.71 -6.74
N GLN A 266 -14.76 13.08 -7.85
CA GLN A 266 -15.70 13.69 -8.81
C GLN A 266 -17.05 14.00 -8.17
N LEU A 267 -17.58 13.10 -7.33
CA LEU A 267 -18.83 13.37 -6.60
C LEU A 267 -18.71 14.60 -5.67
N MET A 268 -17.54 14.79 -5.04
CA MET A 268 -17.30 15.99 -4.25
C MET A 268 -17.20 17.25 -5.11
N ASN A 269 -16.49 17.18 -6.24
CA ASN A 269 -16.36 18.30 -7.18
C ASN A 269 -17.73 18.71 -7.74
N ASP A 270 -18.60 17.75 -8.04
CA ASP A 270 -19.97 17.98 -8.50
C ASP A 270 -20.91 18.47 -7.37
N GLY A 271 -20.40 18.55 -6.14
CA GLY A 271 -21.18 18.94 -4.98
C GLY A 271 -22.21 17.89 -4.53
N ALA A 272 -22.07 16.63 -4.95
CA ALA A 272 -22.95 15.54 -4.54
C ALA A 272 -22.68 15.04 -3.12
N ILE A 273 -21.42 15.11 -2.67
CA ILE A 273 -20.99 14.74 -1.32
C ILE A 273 -20.20 15.88 -0.67
N ASP A 274 -20.05 15.85 0.66
CA ASP A 274 -19.36 16.86 1.44
C ASP A 274 -18.03 16.39 2.01
N ILE A 275 -17.81 15.07 2.04
CA ILE A 275 -16.57 14.45 2.52
C ILE A 275 -16.07 13.48 1.45
N HIS A 276 -14.81 13.67 1.02
CA HIS A 276 -14.04 12.79 0.16
C HIS A 276 -12.90 12.17 0.96
N MET A 277 -12.45 10.98 0.58
CA MET A 277 -11.37 10.24 1.23
C MET A 277 -10.19 10.03 0.28
N ALA A 278 -8.98 10.16 0.79
CA ALA A 278 -7.77 9.89 0.02
C ALA A 278 -6.73 9.16 0.89
N PHE A 279 -5.79 8.48 0.23
CA PHE A 279 -4.62 7.88 0.89
C PHE A 279 -3.34 8.68 0.59
N ASP A 280 -3.50 9.91 0.12
CA ASP A 280 -2.42 10.84 -0.17
C ASP A 280 -2.76 12.18 0.50
N PRO A 281 -1.97 12.62 1.49
CA PRO A 281 -2.21 13.89 2.17
C PRO A 281 -2.19 15.12 1.26
N ALA A 282 -1.50 15.05 0.12
CA ALA A 282 -1.46 16.15 -0.84
C ALA A 282 -2.64 16.18 -1.82
N GLU A 283 -3.57 15.21 -1.74
CA GLU A 283 -4.69 15.06 -2.69
C GLU A 283 -5.50 16.34 -2.84
N ALA A 284 -5.84 17.02 -1.74
CA ALA A 284 -6.60 18.26 -1.81
C ALA A 284 -5.83 19.36 -2.56
N ALA A 285 -4.57 19.59 -2.21
CA ALA A 285 -3.74 20.62 -2.83
C ALA A 285 -3.55 20.39 -4.32
N VAL A 286 -3.25 19.17 -4.69
CA VAL A 286 -3.03 18.80 -6.10
C VAL A 286 -4.31 18.87 -6.90
N SER A 287 -5.44 18.42 -6.32
CA SER A 287 -6.73 18.45 -6.99
C SER A 287 -7.26 19.87 -7.16
N ILE A 288 -7.00 20.79 -6.21
CA ILE A 288 -7.27 22.21 -6.38
C ILE A 288 -6.45 22.79 -7.55
N ALA A 289 -5.14 22.52 -7.59
CA ALA A 289 -4.26 23.02 -8.64
C ALA A 289 -4.66 22.54 -10.04
N ASN A 290 -5.26 21.34 -10.14
CA ASN A 290 -5.75 20.77 -11.40
C ASN A 290 -7.26 20.99 -11.64
N GLN A 291 -7.93 21.83 -10.85
CA GLN A 291 -9.36 22.11 -10.96
C GLN A 291 -10.26 20.85 -10.84
N LEU A 292 -9.79 19.86 -10.10
CA LEU A 292 -10.50 18.60 -9.82
C LEU A 292 -11.22 18.61 -8.46
N LEU A 293 -10.97 19.63 -7.63
CA LEU A 293 -11.69 19.95 -6.39
C LEU A 293 -11.86 21.46 -6.26
N PRO A 294 -12.87 21.91 -5.51
CA PRO A 294 -13.09 23.34 -5.29
C PRO A 294 -11.91 23.99 -4.53
N PRO A 295 -11.67 25.29 -4.70
CA PRO A 295 -10.55 26.00 -4.04
C PRO A 295 -10.61 25.94 -2.51
N GLY A 296 -11.79 25.69 -1.95
CA GLY A 296 -12.05 25.53 -0.53
C GLY A 296 -11.70 24.14 0.03
N ALA A 297 -11.29 23.17 -0.79
CA ALA A 297 -10.97 21.82 -0.31
C ALA A 297 -9.84 21.84 0.73
N ARG A 298 -10.06 21.19 1.88
CA ARG A 298 -9.10 21.11 3.01
C ARG A 298 -9.09 19.72 3.57
N VAL A 299 -7.90 19.28 3.99
CA VAL A 299 -7.67 18.01 4.66
C VAL A 299 -8.06 18.10 6.14
N PHE A 300 -8.62 17.01 6.67
CA PHE A 300 -8.75 16.76 8.10
C PHE A 300 -8.52 15.29 8.41
N VAL A 301 -8.23 15.00 9.68
CA VAL A 301 -7.94 13.65 10.19
C VAL A 301 -8.79 13.35 11.42
N MET A 302 -8.91 12.09 11.80
CA MET A 302 -9.58 11.68 13.04
C MET A 302 -8.74 12.08 14.26
N ALA A 303 -9.40 12.35 15.39
CA ALA A 303 -8.73 12.80 16.61
C ALA A 303 -7.71 11.83 17.17
N LYS A 304 -7.93 10.51 17.00
CA LYS A 304 -6.96 9.46 17.36
C LYS A 304 -5.86 9.26 16.32
N GLY A 305 -5.89 10.00 15.20
CA GLY A 305 -5.05 9.81 14.02
C GLY A 305 -5.73 8.99 12.93
N THR A 306 -5.07 8.89 11.80
CA THR A 306 -5.51 8.08 10.66
C THR A 306 -4.45 7.08 10.23
N ILE A 307 -4.89 5.98 9.64
CA ILE A 307 -4.01 4.89 9.20
C ILE A 307 -3.02 5.41 8.16
N GLY A 308 -1.73 5.07 8.34
CA GLY A 308 -0.69 5.32 7.36
C GLY A 308 0.13 4.08 7.11
N ASN A 309 0.70 3.99 5.91
CA ASN A 309 1.56 2.87 5.53
C ASN A 309 2.69 3.29 4.60
N THR A 310 3.56 2.34 4.30
CA THR A 310 4.59 2.45 3.29
C THR A 310 4.20 1.65 2.07
N SER A 311 4.35 2.22 0.89
CA SER A 311 4.25 1.49 -0.37
C SER A 311 5.61 0.86 -0.69
N PHE A 312 5.59 -0.40 -1.13
CA PHE A 312 6.78 -1.17 -1.46
C PHE A 312 6.84 -1.55 -2.93
N VAL A 313 8.06 -1.76 -3.42
CA VAL A 313 8.31 -2.51 -4.65
C VAL A 313 9.03 -3.79 -4.30
N ALA A 314 8.63 -4.90 -4.95
CA ALA A 314 9.23 -6.20 -4.77
C ALA A 314 9.48 -6.86 -6.12
N ILE A 315 10.42 -7.81 -6.15
CA ILE A 315 10.82 -8.55 -7.35
C ILE A 315 10.31 -9.99 -7.19
N PRO A 316 9.51 -10.52 -8.13
CA PRO A 316 9.11 -11.92 -8.09
C PRO A 316 10.31 -12.88 -8.24
N TYR A 317 10.20 -14.06 -7.62
CA TYR A 317 11.27 -15.07 -7.62
C TYR A 317 11.74 -15.47 -9.02
N ASN A 318 10.83 -15.48 -10.00
CA ASN A 318 11.06 -15.90 -11.38
C ASN A 318 11.19 -14.73 -12.37
N ALA A 319 11.31 -13.48 -11.90
CA ALA A 319 11.43 -12.31 -12.75
C ALA A 319 12.52 -12.50 -13.83
N ALA A 320 12.23 -12.05 -15.04
CA ALA A 320 13.13 -12.17 -16.17
C ALA A 320 14.30 -11.17 -16.10
N HIS A 321 14.06 -10.00 -15.53
CA HIS A 321 14.97 -8.86 -15.56
C HIS A 321 15.27 -8.33 -14.14
N LYS A 322 15.77 -9.22 -13.26
CA LYS A 322 16.01 -8.92 -11.85
C LYS A 322 16.99 -7.78 -11.64
N GLU A 323 18.09 -7.73 -12.41
CA GLU A 323 19.09 -6.66 -12.30
C GLU A 323 18.47 -5.30 -12.68
N GLY A 324 17.71 -5.25 -13.76
CA GLY A 324 16.98 -4.03 -14.14
C GLY A 324 15.98 -3.61 -13.08
N ALA A 325 15.27 -4.56 -12.47
CA ALA A 325 14.32 -4.29 -11.38
C ALA A 325 15.03 -3.75 -10.12
N LEU A 326 16.22 -4.28 -9.76
CA LEU A 326 17.05 -3.74 -8.68
C LEU A 326 17.48 -2.29 -8.96
N VAL A 327 17.86 -1.98 -10.21
CA VAL A 327 18.23 -0.61 -10.61
C VAL A 327 17.02 0.34 -10.46
N VAL A 328 15.83 -0.07 -10.85
CA VAL A 328 14.61 0.74 -10.66
C VAL A 328 14.32 0.93 -9.17
N ALA A 329 14.40 -0.14 -8.37
CA ALA A 329 14.14 -0.07 -6.93
C ALA A 329 15.14 0.86 -6.22
N ASP A 330 16.43 0.82 -6.57
CA ASP A 330 17.45 1.73 -6.03
C ASP A 330 17.21 3.18 -6.46
N PHE A 331 16.86 3.40 -7.73
CA PHE A 331 16.55 4.74 -8.26
C PHE A 331 15.37 5.39 -7.54
N LEU A 332 14.35 4.63 -7.15
CA LEU A 332 13.23 5.13 -6.36
C LEU A 332 13.65 5.65 -4.99
N LEU A 333 14.78 5.19 -4.45
CA LEU A 333 15.34 5.62 -3.16
C LEU A 333 16.35 6.78 -3.27
N GLU A 334 16.68 7.23 -4.48
CA GLU A 334 17.55 8.39 -4.63
C GLU A 334 16.92 9.64 -4.01
N PRO A 335 17.68 10.47 -3.26
CA PRO A 335 17.14 11.69 -2.66
C PRO A 335 16.43 12.61 -3.64
N ALA A 336 16.99 12.82 -4.85
CA ALA A 336 16.36 13.66 -5.87
C ALA A 336 15.03 13.06 -6.39
N THR A 337 14.95 11.74 -6.51
CA THR A 337 13.72 11.02 -6.90
C THR A 337 12.66 11.12 -5.83
N GLN A 338 13.05 10.93 -4.56
CA GLN A 338 12.15 11.06 -3.41
C GLN A 338 11.64 12.51 -3.25
N ALA A 339 12.49 13.50 -3.42
CA ALA A 339 12.09 14.90 -3.38
C ALA A 339 11.10 15.24 -4.51
N ARG A 340 11.29 14.67 -5.71
CA ARG A 340 10.33 14.82 -6.81
C ARG A 340 9.00 14.14 -6.50
N ALA A 341 9.01 12.94 -5.92
CA ALA A 341 7.79 12.24 -5.51
C ALA A 341 7.01 13.03 -4.45
N GLN A 342 7.71 13.77 -3.57
CA GLN A 342 7.11 14.63 -2.56
C GLN A 342 6.50 15.91 -3.15
N ASP A 343 6.93 16.32 -4.33
CA ASP A 343 6.34 17.48 -5.01
C ASP A 343 4.87 17.19 -5.39
N PRO A 344 3.91 18.02 -4.94
CA PRO A 344 2.50 17.85 -5.27
C PRO A 344 2.20 17.72 -6.77
N ALA A 345 2.99 18.35 -7.63
CA ALA A 345 2.87 18.19 -9.08
C ALA A 345 3.11 16.75 -9.57
N TRP A 346 3.79 15.91 -8.75
CA TRP A 346 4.17 14.53 -9.07
C TRP A 346 3.53 13.49 -8.14
N GLY A 347 2.60 13.92 -7.26
CA GLY A 347 1.88 13.03 -6.37
C GLY A 347 1.85 13.50 -4.92
N GLY A 348 2.84 14.26 -4.45
CA GLY A 348 2.89 14.76 -3.08
C GLY A 348 3.18 13.70 -2.01
N ASN A 349 3.78 12.59 -2.43
CA ASN A 349 4.03 11.44 -1.55
C ASN A 349 5.06 11.78 -0.47
N LEU A 350 4.80 11.40 0.76
CA LEU A 350 5.76 11.56 1.84
C LEU A 350 6.98 10.65 1.63
N THR A 351 8.19 11.19 1.92
CA THR A 351 9.44 10.46 1.71
C THR A 351 9.66 9.34 2.72
N VAL A 352 10.22 8.23 2.24
CA VAL A 352 10.69 7.11 3.08
C VAL A 352 12.07 7.39 3.71
N LEU A 353 12.75 8.48 3.30
CA LEU A 353 14.12 8.75 3.71
C LEU A 353 14.19 9.42 5.09
N ASP A 354 15.30 9.16 5.78
CA ASP A 354 15.78 9.97 6.89
C ASP A 354 16.58 11.15 6.31
N LEU A 355 16.04 12.36 6.44
CA LEU A 355 16.68 13.55 5.91
C LEU A 355 18.02 13.86 6.58
N ALA A 356 18.28 13.34 7.78
CA ALA A 356 19.59 13.48 8.43
C ALA A 356 20.67 12.65 7.70
N LYS A 357 20.30 11.52 7.10
CA LYS A 357 21.19 10.66 6.31
C LYS A 357 21.42 11.18 4.89
N VAL A 358 20.50 12.03 4.37
CA VAL A 358 20.62 12.62 3.03
C VAL A 358 21.77 13.63 3.00
N PRO A 359 22.60 13.67 1.94
CA PRO A 359 23.68 14.66 1.78
C PRO A 359 23.17 16.09 1.97
N ALA A 360 23.91 16.92 2.72
CA ALA A 360 23.49 18.28 3.08
C ALA A 360 23.08 19.14 1.87
N ALA A 361 23.80 19.02 0.74
CA ALA A 361 23.52 19.73 -0.51
C ALA A 361 22.17 19.35 -1.13
N GLN A 362 21.58 18.20 -0.78
CA GLN A 362 20.32 17.72 -1.35
C GLN A 362 19.13 17.88 -0.39
N ARG A 363 19.37 18.21 0.91
CA ARG A 363 18.29 18.36 1.90
C ARG A 363 17.30 19.45 1.53
N GLY A 364 17.79 20.53 0.92
CA GLY A 364 16.96 21.64 0.43
C GLY A 364 15.90 21.25 -0.61
N LEU A 365 16.08 20.12 -1.30
CA LEU A 365 15.10 19.59 -2.25
C LEU A 365 13.78 19.18 -1.57
N PHE A 366 13.82 18.87 -0.28
CA PHE A 366 12.67 18.45 0.53
C PHE A 366 11.97 19.60 1.26
N ALA A 367 12.39 20.84 1.03
CA ALA A 367 11.76 22.00 1.64
C ALA A 367 10.27 22.05 1.24
N PRO A 368 9.35 22.25 2.20
CA PRO A 368 7.93 22.36 1.91
C PRO A 368 7.69 23.48 0.88
N LYS A 369 6.87 23.22 -0.13
CA LYS A 369 6.36 24.27 -1.01
C LYS A 369 5.32 25.08 -0.23
N ALA A 370 5.76 26.20 0.35
CA ALA A 370 4.90 27.08 1.12
C ALA A 370 3.74 27.62 0.28
N GLY A 371 2.56 27.72 0.90
CA GLY A 371 1.42 28.45 0.33
C GLY A 371 0.55 27.71 -0.67
N MET A 372 0.67 26.37 -0.79
CA MET A 372 -0.30 25.61 -1.58
C MET A 372 -1.61 25.40 -0.79
N PRO A 373 -2.75 25.94 -1.26
CA PRO A 373 -4.03 25.71 -0.62
C PRO A 373 -4.33 24.20 -0.53
N GLY A 374 -4.83 23.74 0.61
CA GLY A 374 -5.20 22.33 0.80
C GLY A 374 -4.06 21.38 1.11
N LEU A 375 -2.79 21.82 1.12
CA LEU A 375 -1.66 21.01 1.55
C LEU A 375 -1.56 21.04 3.08
N PRO A 376 -1.79 19.91 3.79
CA PRO A 376 -1.69 19.91 5.25
C PRO A 376 -0.22 19.95 5.70
N THR A 377 0.00 20.51 6.87
CA THR A 377 1.27 20.40 7.57
C THR A 377 1.42 19.04 8.28
N ASN A 378 2.64 18.65 8.62
CA ASN A 378 2.86 17.46 9.44
C ASN A 378 2.17 17.53 10.81
N ALA A 379 2.02 18.73 11.38
CA ALA A 379 1.30 18.92 12.64
C ALA A 379 -0.20 18.66 12.51
N GLU A 380 -0.80 19.07 11.39
CA GLU A 380 -2.22 18.81 11.09
C GLU A 380 -2.49 17.32 10.81
N LEU A 381 -1.54 16.62 10.18
CA LEU A 381 -1.66 15.18 9.92
C LEU A 381 -1.48 14.34 11.19
N GLY A 382 -0.62 14.78 12.11
CA GLY A 382 -0.21 13.99 13.27
C GLY A 382 0.53 12.71 12.89
N ALA A 383 0.84 11.90 13.90
CA ALA A 383 1.46 10.60 13.69
C ALA A 383 0.44 9.61 13.07
N PRO A 384 0.83 8.87 12.02
CA PRO A 384 -0.07 7.87 11.43
C PRO A 384 -0.29 6.70 12.38
N LEU A 385 -1.51 6.18 12.36
CA LEU A 385 -1.83 4.88 12.99
C LEU A 385 -1.23 3.75 12.14
N LEU A 386 -0.86 2.66 12.81
CA LEU A 386 -0.37 1.47 12.13
C LEU A 386 -1.49 0.76 11.38
N GLU A 387 -1.17 0.21 10.22
CA GLU A 387 -2.06 -0.69 9.51
C GLU A 387 -2.38 -1.93 10.36
N PRO A 388 -3.62 -2.41 10.38
CA PRO A 388 -3.96 -3.70 10.93
C PRO A 388 -3.24 -4.85 10.21
N HIS A 389 -3.13 -6.02 10.86
CA HIS A 389 -2.64 -7.22 10.19
C HIS A 389 -3.48 -7.52 8.92
N PRO A 390 -2.87 -7.95 7.80
CA PRO A 390 -3.52 -8.10 6.49
C PRO A 390 -4.82 -8.92 6.54
N SER A 391 -4.89 -9.93 7.42
CA SER A 391 -6.08 -10.77 7.56
C SER A 391 -7.35 -10.02 7.97
N TRP A 392 -7.22 -8.87 8.68
CA TRP A 392 -8.38 -8.04 9.01
C TRP A 392 -8.98 -7.44 7.75
N MET A 393 -8.15 -6.87 6.87
CA MET A 393 -8.63 -6.29 5.61
C MET A 393 -9.37 -7.35 4.79
N THR A 394 -8.76 -8.50 4.57
CA THR A 394 -9.36 -9.60 3.78
C THR A 394 -10.71 -10.03 4.35
N ARG A 395 -10.77 -10.26 5.68
CA ARG A 395 -11.99 -10.76 6.32
C ARG A 395 -13.08 -9.70 6.43
N ILE A 396 -12.73 -8.43 6.70
CA ILE A 396 -13.69 -7.31 6.74
C ILE A 396 -14.32 -7.10 5.36
N THR A 397 -13.50 -7.11 4.29
CA THR A 397 -14.02 -6.98 2.92
C THR A 397 -14.99 -8.12 2.58
N ALA A 398 -14.60 -9.36 2.83
CA ALA A 398 -15.45 -10.52 2.57
C ALA A 398 -16.76 -10.47 3.37
N GLU A 399 -16.71 -10.11 4.66
CA GLU A 399 -17.91 -10.02 5.51
C GLU A 399 -18.82 -8.85 5.08
N TRP A 400 -18.24 -7.71 4.66
CA TRP A 400 -19.01 -6.60 4.12
C TRP A 400 -19.75 -7.01 2.84
N GLU A 401 -19.07 -7.68 1.91
CA GLU A 401 -19.69 -8.17 0.68
C GLU A 401 -20.84 -9.12 0.97
N LYS A 402 -20.64 -10.06 1.89
CA LYS A 402 -21.68 -11.00 2.32
C LYS A 402 -22.91 -10.29 2.89
N ARG A 403 -22.74 -9.19 3.64
CA ARG A 403 -23.83 -8.46 4.30
C ARG A 403 -24.58 -7.51 3.36
N TYR A 404 -23.86 -6.84 2.44
CA TYR A 404 -24.35 -5.63 1.81
C TYR A 404 -24.33 -5.64 0.27
N SER A 405 -23.71 -6.65 -0.39
CA SER A 405 -23.64 -6.75 -1.87
C SER A 405 -24.86 -7.46 -2.48
N ARG A 406 -26.03 -7.31 -1.91
CA ARG A 406 -27.26 -7.90 -2.47
C ARG A 406 -28.08 -6.88 -3.20
#